data_13998dc7c50f9d6fe58337bf455cecda
#
_entry.id   13998dc7c50f9d6fe58337bf455cecda
#
_cell.length_a   1.000
_cell.length_b   1.000
_cell.length_c   1.000
_cell.angle_alpha   90.00
_cell.angle_beta   90.00
_cell.angle_gamma   90.00
#
_symmetry.space_group_name_H-M   'P 1'
#
loop_
_entity.id
_entity.type
_entity.pdbx_description
1 polymer ?
#
loop_
_entity_poly.entity_id
_entity_poly.type
_entity_poly.pdbx_seq_one_letter_code
_entity_poly.pdbx_strand_id
1 'polypeptide(L)'
;VDYGADPTGVRSSRGALAALLKELKLSGRSDAGANLANANARAVIYFPEGRFVLHNDDDNVVDPTSANQKYTDSKGNNRSEEIFIRGGYFVLKGAGRGKTTLVMDTPNLPNNSEQMWSSPMMINIKHNSGLSDLTTVTGDAARGTFSVEVASAAGIGKGDWVCLSLSNNDPTLVAQELAPHRVEGNMTDIQTITVEDYHQVA
;
A
#
# COMPACT_ATOMS: atom_id res chain seq x y z
N VAL A 1 -4.01 25.33 5.75
CA VAL A 1 -3.95 23.98 5.19
C VAL A 1 -4.84 23.99 3.96
N ASP A 2 -4.28 23.81 2.79
CA ASP A 2 -4.94 24.11 1.50
C ASP A 2 -6.20 23.26 1.26
N TYR A 3 -6.28 22.05 1.83
CA TYR A 3 -7.44 21.15 1.68
C TYR A 3 -8.26 20.98 2.96
N GLY A 4 -8.02 21.81 3.97
CA GLY A 4 -8.80 21.78 5.21
C GLY A 4 -8.45 20.65 6.18
N ALA A 5 -7.28 20.00 6.00
CA ALA A 5 -6.81 19.04 6.97
C ALA A 5 -6.58 19.68 8.34
N ASP A 6 -6.92 18.96 9.40
CA ASP A 6 -6.80 19.43 10.77
C ASP A 6 -5.50 18.96 11.43
N PRO A 7 -4.52 19.87 11.62
CA PRO A 7 -3.24 19.51 12.25
C PRO A 7 -3.34 19.35 13.77
N THR A 8 -4.47 19.67 14.38
CA THR A 8 -4.67 19.52 15.83
C THR A 8 -5.07 18.10 16.20
N GLY A 9 -5.55 17.33 15.23
CA GLY A 9 -6.03 15.97 15.43
C GLY A 9 -7.38 15.86 16.14
N VAL A 10 -8.17 16.91 16.15
CA VAL A 10 -9.52 16.91 16.72
C VAL A 10 -10.53 16.34 15.72
N ARG A 11 -10.36 16.67 14.44
CA ARG A 11 -11.24 16.21 13.37
C ARG A 11 -10.50 15.31 12.41
N SER A 12 -11.23 14.41 11.74
CA SER A 12 -10.66 13.60 10.68
C SER A 12 -10.17 14.46 9.51
N SER A 13 -8.96 14.22 9.09
CA SER A 13 -8.34 14.80 7.89
C SER A 13 -8.50 13.92 6.66
N ARG A 14 -9.24 12.81 6.77
CA ARG A 14 -9.45 11.84 5.70
C ARG A 14 -10.06 12.47 4.46
N GLY A 15 -11.11 13.25 4.63
CA GLY A 15 -11.80 13.94 3.52
C GLY A 15 -10.88 14.91 2.77
N ALA A 16 -10.03 15.63 3.50
CA ALA A 16 -9.05 16.53 2.93
C ALA A 16 -8.02 15.79 2.07
N LEU A 17 -7.49 14.67 2.57
CA LEU A 17 -6.57 13.84 1.79
C LEU A 17 -7.25 13.21 0.58
N ALA A 18 -8.48 12.71 0.72
CA ALA A 18 -9.24 12.16 -0.39
C ALA A 18 -9.50 13.18 -1.50
N ALA A 19 -9.83 14.42 -1.14
CA ALA A 19 -10.01 15.52 -2.10
C ALA A 19 -8.71 15.83 -2.87
N LEU A 20 -7.59 15.92 -2.17
CA LEU A 20 -6.29 16.11 -2.79
C LEU A 20 -5.93 14.97 -3.75
N LEU A 21 -6.11 13.72 -3.33
CA LEU A 21 -5.81 12.55 -4.16
C LEU A 21 -6.68 12.52 -5.43
N LYS A 22 -7.94 12.95 -5.32
CA LYS A 22 -8.84 13.06 -6.46
C LYS A 22 -8.36 14.12 -7.44
N GLU A 23 -7.94 15.29 -6.98
CA GLU A 23 -7.39 16.37 -7.82
C GLU A 23 -6.11 15.92 -8.53
N LEU A 24 -5.22 15.25 -7.85
CA LEU A 24 -3.99 14.70 -8.42
C LEU A 24 -4.22 13.48 -9.32
N LYS A 25 -5.47 13.00 -9.42
CA LYS A 25 -5.85 11.75 -10.11
C LYS A 25 -5.11 10.53 -9.58
N LEU A 26 -4.81 10.52 -8.29
CA LEU A 26 -4.13 9.43 -7.60
C LEU A 26 -5.11 8.49 -6.84
N SER A 27 -6.39 8.81 -6.81
CA SER A 27 -7.40 7.98 -6.17
C SER A 27 -7.68 6.75 -7.01
N GLY A 28 -7.32 5.58 -6.50
CA GLY A 28 -7.33 4.32 -7.25
C GLY A 28 -8.66 3.57 -7.28
N ARG A 29 -9.75 4.12 -6.71
CA ARG A 29 -11.03 3.41 -6.67
C ARG A 29 -11.95 3.81 -7.80
N SER A 30 -12.62 2.80 -8.34
CA SER A 30 -13.53 2.91 -9.48
C SER A 30 -14.93 3.43 -9.13
N ASP A 31 -15.20 3.75 -7.89
CA ASP A 31 -16.54 4.14 -7.44
C ASP A 31 -17.00 5.47 -8.01
N ALA A 32 -16.06 6.26 -8.48
CA ALA A 32 -16.35 7.48 -9.24
C ALA A 32 -16.46 7.22 -10.76
N GLY A 33 -16.54 5.96 -11.19
CA GLY A 33 -16.67 5.59 -12.60
C GLY A 33 -15.39 5.75 -13.44
N ALA A 34 -14.28 6.17 -12.85
CA ALA A 34 -13.01 6.31 -13.54
C ALA A 34 -11.87 5.76 -12.68
N ASN A 35 -11.05 4.93 -13.28
CA ASN A 35 -9.79 4.51 -12.69
C ASN A 35 -8.82 5.70 -12.74
N LEU A 36 -8.80 6.50 -11.68
CA LEU A 36 -7.97 7.70 -11.58
C LEU A 36 -6.54 7.32 -11.18
N ALA A 37 -5.85 6.64 -12.07
CA ALA A 37 -4.46 6.29 -11.87
C ALA A 37 -3.58 7.24 -12.67
N ASN A 38 -2.77 8.01 -11.97
CA ASN A 38 -1.82 8.92 -12.58
C ASN A 38 -0.40 8.36 -12.43
N ALA A 39 0.12 7.76 -13.49
CA ALA A 39 1.47 7.20 -13.49
C ALA A 39 2.58 8.26 -13.34
N ASN A 40 2.26 9.54 -13.49
CA ASN A 40 3.25 10.63 -13.48
C ASN A 40 2.68 11.89 -12.78
N ALA A 41 2.31 11.75 -11.53
CA ALA A 41 1.70 12.82 -10.74
C ALA A 41 2.65 14.01 -10.50
N ARG A 42 3.96 13.75 -10.36
CA ARG A 42 5.00 14.74 -10.04
C ARG A 42 4.61 15.63 -8.87
N ALA A 43 4.11 15.03 -7.81
CA ALA A 43 3.53 15.73 -6.68
C ALA A 43 4.22 15.36 -5.37
N VAL A 44 4.29 16.35 -4.47
CA VAL A 44 4.64 16.13 -3.06
C VAL A 44 3.41 16.43 -2.22
N ILE A 45 2.87 15.39 -1.58
CA ILE A 45 1.79 15.53 -0.62
C ILE A 45 2.45 15.78 0.74
N TYR A 46 2.39 17.01 1.19
CA TYR A 46 3.10 17.46 2.38
C TYR A 46 2.14 17.60 3.57
N PHE A 47 2.48 16.91 4.64
CA PHE A 47 1.84 17.07 5.95
C PHE A 47 2.74 17.97 6.82
N PRO A 48 2.30 19.17 7.18
CA PRO A 48 3.07 20.04 8.08
C PRO A 48 3.19 19.43 9.48
N GLU A 49 3.83 20.16 10.38
CA GLU A 49 3.87 19.79 11.78
C GLU A 49 2.44 19.71 12.35
N GLY A 50 2.16 18.63 13.07
CA GLY A 50 0.84 18.39 13.66
C GLY A 50 0.48 16.91 13.74
N ARG A 51 -0.70 16.68 14.30
CA ARG A 51 -1.33 15.35 14.41
C ARG A 51 -2.51 15.30 13.44
N PHE A 52 -2.47 14.43 12.47
CA PHE A 52 -3.52 14.26 11.47
C PHE A 52 -4.24 12.94 11.67
N VAL A 53 -5.49 13.00 12.08
CA VAL A 53 -6.33 11.82 12.17
C VAL A 53 -6.83 11.48 10.77
N LEU A 54 -6.50 10.30 10.27
CA LEU A 54 -6.92 9.80 8.96
C LEU A 54 -8.07 8.81 9.06
N HIS A 55 -8.40 8.38 10.27
CA HIS A 55 -9.55 7.54 10.54
C HIS A 55 -9.99 7.69 12.00
N ASN A 56 -11.29 7.91 12.22
CA ASN A 56 -11.96 7.93 13.52
C ASN A 56 -13.38 7.35 13.40
N ASP A 57 -14.16 7.37 14.47
CA ASP A 57 -15.52 6.81 14.48
C ASP A 57 -16.45 7.49 13.48
N ASP A 58 -16.27 8.79 13.21
CA ASP A 58 -17.07 9.51 12.22
C ASP A 58 -16.88 8.95 10.81
N ASP A 59 -15.67 8.45 10.51
CA ASP A 59 -15.39 7.82 9.22
C ASP A 59 -16.03 6.42 9.08
N ASN A 60 -16.49 5.84 10.17
CA ASN A 60 -17.23 4.57 10.21
C ASN A 60 -18.76 4.76 10.11
N VAL A 61 -19.25 5.96 10.31
CA VAL A 61 -20.70 6.24 10.24
C VAL A 61 -21.19 6.16 8.80
N VAL A 62 -22.23 5.36 8.58
CA VAL A 62 -22.89 5.25 7.28
C VAL A 62 -23.79 6.46 7.09
N ASP A 63 -23.43 7.32 6.17
CA ASP A 63 -24.36 8.30 5.63
C ASP A 63 -24.83 7.81 4.26
N PRO A 64 -26.08 7.30 4.17
CA PRO A 64 -26.61 6.78 2.91
C PRO A 64 -26.81 7.86 1.85
N THR A 65 -26.73 9.13 2.23
CA THR A 65 -26.91 10.28 1.32
C THR A 65 -25.58 10.89 0.88
N SER A 66 -24.48 10.49 1.50
CA SER A 66 -23.16 11.03 1.25
C SER A 66 -22.50 10.32 0.05
N ALA A 67 -21.77 11.09 -0.74
CA ALA A 67 -20.89 10.55 -1.79
C ALA A 67 -19.77 9.66 -1.21
N ASN A 68 -19.57 9.68 0.10
CA ASN A 68 -18.70 8.80 0.86
C ASN A 68 -19.45 7.58 1.38
N GLN A 69 -20.44 7.10 0.66
CA GLN A 69 -21.14 5.87 1.02
C GLN A 69 -20.11 4.79 1.31
N LYS A 70 -20.20 4.28 2.50
CA LYS A 70 -19.37 3.15 2.91
C LYS A 70 -19.82 1.94 2.14
N TYR A 71 -18.84 1.22 1.68
CA TYR A 71 -19.13 0.01 0.97
C TYR A 71 -19.88 -0.93 1.86
N THR A 72 -20.99 -1.39 1.34
CA THR A 72 -21.66 -2.55 1.84
C THR A 72 -21.03 -3.73 1.14
N ASP A 73 -20.52 -4.69 1.88
CA ASP A 73 -20.08 -5.95 1.29
C ASP A 73 -21.28 -6.73 0.72
N SER A 74 -21.03 -7.85 0.06
CA SER A 74 -22.08 -8.71 -0.51
C SER A 74 -23.06 -9.27 0.53
N LYS A 75 -22.75 -9.15 1.81
CA LYS A 75 -23.58 -9.58 2.95
C LYS A 75 -24.32 -8.43 3.62
N GLY A 76 -24.18 -7.22 3.10
CA GLY A 76 -24.84 -6.02 3.67
C GLY A 76 -24.15 -5.41 4.87
N ASN A 77 -22.91 -5.79 5.20
CA ASN A 77 -22.17 -5.19 6.30
C ASN A 77 -21.48 -3.90 5.85
N ASN A 78 -21.54 -2.88 6.68
CA ASN A 78 -20.81 -1.65 6.48
C ASN A 78 -19.33 -1.86 6.77
N ARG A 79 -18.48 -1.25 5.97
CA ARG A 79 -17.04 -1.28 6.16
C ARG A 79 -16.42 0.08 5.96
N SER A 80 -15.29 0.30 6.61
CA SER A 80 -14.50 1.50 6.39
C SER A 80 -13.92 1.51 4.99
N GLU A 81 -13.80 2.69 4.43
CA GLU A 81 -13.10 2.91 3.18
C GLU A 81 -11.63 3.12 3.44
N GLU A 82 -10.76 2.41 2.74
CA GLU A 82 -9.33 2.70 2.78
C GLU A 82 -9.00 3.95 1.94
N ILE A 83 -7.97 4.67 2.36
CA ILE A 83 -7.37 5.71 1.52
C ILE A 83 -6.50 5.00 0.49
N PHE A 84 -6.98 4.94 -0.73
CA PHE A 84 -6.34 4.20 -1.79
C PHE A 84 -5.58 5.15 -2.73
N ILE A 85 -4.27 4.98 -2.81
CA ILE A 85 -3.40 5.77 -3.69
C ILE A 85 -2.89 4.87 -4.80
N ARG A 86 -3.13 5.27 -6.04
CA ARG A 86 -2.72 4.52 -7.21
C ARG A 86 -2.06 5.44 -8.23
N GLY A 87 -0.81 5.17 -8.50
CA GLY A 87 -0.06 5.98 -9.45
C GLY A 87 1.43 5.99 -9.14
N GLY A 88 2.14 6.91 -9.77
CA GLY A 88 3.58 7.04 -9.63
C GLY A 88 4.06 8.48 -9.52
N TYR A 89 5.34 8.62 -9.25
CA TYR A 89 6.04 9.92 -9.14
C TYR A 89 5.37 10.87 -8.14
N PHE A 90 4.98 10.36 -6.99
CA PHE A 90 4.52 11.18 -5.87
C PHE A 90 5.29 10.84 -4.59
N VAL A 91 5.31 11.77 -3.68
CA VAL A 91 5.96 11.63 -2.37
C VAL A 91 4.97 12.01 -1.27
N LEU A 92 4.80 11.15 -0.28
CA LEU A 92 4.20 11.54 1.00
C LEU A 92 5.31 12.03 1.91
N LYS A 93 5.23 13.27 2.37
CA LYS A 93 6.27 13.91 3.17
C LYS A 93 5.67 14.57 4.40
N GLY A 94 6.24 14.30 5.55
CA GLY A 94 5.97 15.03 6.79
C GLY A 94 7.04 16.08 7.08
N ALA A 95 6.82 16.89 8.11
CA ALA A 95 7.78 17.89 8.59
C ALA A 95 9.00 17.27 9.29
N GLY A 96 8.95 15.99 9.59
CA GLY A 96 10.04 15.24 10.21
C GLY A 96 9.56 14.33 11.33
N ARG A 97 10.48 13.49 11.81
CA ARG A 97 10.21 12.57 12.93
C ARG A 97 9.83 13.36 14.19
N GLY A 98 8.73 12.96 14.83
CA GLY A 98 8.19 13.63 16.01
C GLY A 98 7.47 14.95 15.74
N LYS A 99 7.45 15.43 14.50
CA LYS A 99 6.74 16.66 14.11
C LYS A 99 5.42 16.38 13.42
N THR A 100 5.41 15.45 12.48
CA THR A 100 4.17 15.01 11.82
C THR A 100 3.80 13.62 12.30
N THR A 101 2.55 13.47 12.74
CA THR A 101 1.98 12.18 13.13
C THR A 101 0.71 11.92 12.34
N LEU A 102 0.65 10.80 11.62
CA LEU A 102 -0.57 10.28 11.00
C LEU A 102 -1.17 9.22 11.92
N VAL A 103 -2.45 9.32 12.19
CA VAL A 103 -3.11 8.51 13.21
C VAL A 103 -4.38 7.87 12.67
N MET A 104 -4.59 6.64 13.07
CA MET A 104 -5.86 5.96 13.02
C MET A 104 -6.35 5.83 14.47
N ASP A 105 -7.28 6.68 14.89
CA ASP A 105 -7.78 6.71 16.27
C ASP A 105 -8.67 5.51 16.58
N THR A 106 -9.42 5.06 15.60
CA THR A 106 -10.23 3.85 15.71
C THR A 106 -9.89 2.88 14.59
N PRO A 107 -9.95 1.56 14.83
CA PRO A 107 -9.69 0.58 13.79
C PRO A 107 -10.67 0.70 12.62
N ASN A 108 -10.20 0.45 11.42
CA ASN A 108 -11.08 0.25 10.29
C ASN A 108 -11.95 -0.99 10.49
N LEU A 109 -13.22 -0.89 10.11
CA LEU A 109 -14.12 -2.03 10.13
C LEU A 109 -13.72 -3.04 9.04
N PRO A 110 -13.67 -4.34 9.35
CA PRO A 110 -13.35 -5.37 8.37
C PRO A 110 -14.45 -5.47 7.29
N ASN A 111 -14.04 -5.94 6.14
CA ASN A 111 -14.99 -6.23 5.04
C ASN A 111 -15.98 -7.35 5.40
N ASN A 112 -15.52 -8.25 6.24
CA ASN A 112 -16.30 -9.34 6.82
C ASN A 112 -15.96 -9.39 8.30
N SER A 113 -16.98 -9.26 9.16
CA SER A 113 -16.82 -9.27 10.62
C SER A 113 -16.22 -10.57 11.16
N GLU A 114 -16.36 -11.67 10.43
CA GLU A 114 -15.78 -12.97 10.78
C GLU A 114 -14.31 -13.11 10.28
N GLN A 115 -13.83 -12.16 9.52
CA GLN A 115 -12.52 -12.21 8.87
C GLN A 115 -11.75 -10.91 9.13
N MET A 116 -11.17 -10.78 10.30
CA MET A 116 -10.43 -9.56 10.72
C MET A 116 -9.30 -9.21 9.76
N TRP A 117 -8.71 -10.18 9.08
CA TRP A 117 -7.70 -9.95 8.05
C TRP A 117 -8.23 -9.18 6.83
N SER A 118 -9.55 -9.07 6.67
CA SER A 118 -10.17 -8.29 5.60
C SER A 118 -10.33 -6.80 5.93
N SER A 119 -9.80 -6.36 7.06
CA SER A 119 -9.86 -4.94 7.47
C SER A 119 -9.12 -4.06 6.45
N PRO A 120 -9.74 -2.96 6.00
CA PRO A 120 -9.09 -2.02 5.11
C PRO A 120 -7.87 -1.37 5.77
N MET A 121 -6.84 -1.09 5.00
CA MET A 121 -5.68 -0.35 5.48
C MET A 121 -6.03 1.13 5.68
N MET A 122 -5.34 1.82 6.57
CA MET A 122 -5.49 3.27 6.70
C MET A 122 -5.10 3.97 5.40
N ILE A 123 -3.96 3.61 4.86
CA ILE A 123 -3.48 4.04 3.53
C ILE A 123 -3.01 2.81 2.78
N ASN A 124 -3.53 2.61 1.59
CA ASN A 124 -3.14 1.55 0.69
C ASN A 124 -2.52 2.16 -0.58
N ILE A 125 -1.25 1.95 -0.77
CA ILE A 125 -0.52 2.44 -1.94
C ILE A 125 -0.24 1.25 -2.85
N LYS A 126 -0.79 1.30 -4.06
CA LYS A 126 -0.59 0.25 -5.05
C LYS A 126 -0.13 0.84 -6.38
N HIS A 127 0.66 0.06 -7.10
CA HIS A 127 1.03 0.41 -8.47
C HIS A 127 -0.17 0.27 -9.42
N ASN A 128 0.00 0.82 -10.60
CA ASN A 128 -1.07 0.99 -11.57
C ASN A 128 -1.28 -0.23 -12.47
N SER A 129 -0.25 -1.02 -12.68
CA SER A 129 -0.23 -2.22 -13.50
C SER A 129 0.40 -3.38 -12.74
N GLY A 130 0.14 -4.59 -13.19
CA GLY A 130 0.85 -5.77 -12.71
C GLY A 130 2.34 -5.71 -13.05
N LEU A 131 3.12 -6.49 -12.34
CA LEU A 131 4.49 -6.78 -12.72
C LEU A 131 4.46 -7.61 -14.01
N SER A 132 5.45 -7.44 -14.85
CA SER A 132 5.69 -8.30 -16.01
C SER A 132 7.09 -8.89 -15.90
N ASP A 133 7.22 -10.17 -16.24
CA ASP A 133 8.52 -10.82 -16.24
C ASP A 133 9.41 -10.17 -17.32
N LEU A 134 10.57 -9.69 -16.90
CA LEU A 134 11.56 -9.09 -17.78
C LEU A 134 12.65 -10.11 -18.18
N THR A 135 13.16 -10.83 -17.17
CA THR A 135 14.29 -11.76 -17.33
C THR A 135 14.36 -12.69 -16.12
N THR A 136 15.26 -13.64 -16.15
CA THR A 136 15.54 -14.55 -15.04
C THR A 136 16.95 -14.31 -14.51
N VAL A 137 17.12 -14.44 -13.20
CA VAL A 137 18.43 -14.49 -12.56
C VAL A 137 19.08 -15.82 -12.89
N THR A 138 20.34 -15.82 -13.35
CA THR A 138 21.04 -17.00 -13.86
C THR A 138 22.22 -17.44 -12.99
N GLY A 139 22.62 -16.62 -12.03
CA GLY A 139 23.72 -16.93 -11.14
C GLY A 139 23.45 -16.54 -9.70
N ASP A 140 24.16 -17.18 -8.79
CA ASP A 140 24.11 -16.85 -7.37
C ASP A 140 24.69 -15.46 -7.12
N ALA A 141 24.03 -14.70 -6.24
CA ALA A 141 24.54 -13.43 -5.76
C ALA A 141 24.88 -13.54 -4.27
N ALA A 142 26.11 -13.23 -3.91
CA ALA A 142 26.51 -13.23 -2.51
C ALA A 142 25.79 -12.12 -1.73
N ARG A 143 25.44 -12.40 -0.49
CA ARG A 143 24.80 -11.41 0.40
C ARG A 143 25.64 -10.14 0.48
N GLY A 144 25.01 -8.99 0.25
CA GLY A 144 25.64 -7.68 0.28
C GLY A 144 26.24 -7.24 -1.07
N THR A 145 26.06 -8.01 -2.15
CA THR A 145 26.38 -7.53 -3.49
C THR A 145 25.28 -6.62 -4.03
N PHE A 146 25.64 -5.74 -4.95
CA PHE A 146 24.73 -4.80 -5.62
C PHE A 146 24.55 -5.16 -7.10
N SER A 147 24.85 -6.37 -7.48
CA SER A 147 24.70 -6.87 -8.83
C SER A 147 24.19 -8.29 -8.85
N VAL A 148 23.36 -8.59 -9.83
CA VAL A 148 22.84 -9.92 -10.12
C VAL A 148 23.10 -10.25 -11.58
N GLU A 149 23.39 -11.52 -11.86
CA GLU A 149 23.54 -12.00 -13.22
C GLU A 149 22.20 -12.43 -13.77
N VAL A 150 21.85 -11.94 -14.96
CA VAL A 150 20.56 -12.20 -15.59
C VAL A 150 20.71 -12.74 -17.00
N ALA A 151 19.72 -13.49 -17.47
CA ALA A 151 19.73 -14.08 -18.81
C ALA A 151 19.76 -13.01 -19.93
N SER A 152 19.14 -11.86 -19.71
CA SER A 152 19.16 -10.73 -20.63
C SER A 152 18.89 -9.43 -19.89
N ALA A 153 19.69 -8.41 -20.15
CA ALA A 153 19.45 -7.06 -19.67
C ALA A 153 18.66 -6.19 -20.68
N ALA A 154 18.16 -6.79 -21.76
CA ALA A 154 17.39 -6.05 -22.75
C ALA A 154 16.11 -5.48 -22.13
N GLY A 155 15.90 -4.17 -22.27
CA GLY A 155 14.75 -3.49 -21.68
C GLY A 155 14.91 -3.06 -20.21
N ILE A 156 16.10 -3.28 -19.63
CA ILE A 156 16.44 -2.83 -18.28
C ILE A 156 17.48 -1.72 -18.40
N GLY A 157 17.13 -0.52 -17.94
CA GLY A 157 17.97 0.66 -18.02
C GLY A 157 18.23 1.32 -16.69
N LYS A 158 19.27 2.13 -16.64
CA LYS A 158 19.59 2.94 -15.46
C LYS A 158 18.39 3.80 -15.05
N GLY A 159 18.04 3.74 -13.77
CA GLY A 159 16.93 4.49 -13.19
C GLY A 159 15.60 3.74 -13.19
N ASP A 160 15.49 2.62 -13.89
CA ASP A 160 14.30 1.79 -13.84
C ASP A 160 14.11 1.15 -12.46
N TRP A 161 12.87 0.96 -12.09
CA TRP A 161 12.51 0.17 -10.91
C TRP A 161 12.19 -1.25 -11.35
N VAL A 162 12.87 -2.19 -10.75
CA VAL A 162 12.69 -3.63 -10.97
C VAL A 162 12.29 -4.31 -9.68
N CYS A 163 11.51 -5.37 -9.81
CA CYS A 163 11.20 -6.27 -8.71
C CYS A 163 12.02 -7.55 -8.88
N LEU A 164 12.84 -7.87 -7.90
CA LEU A 164 13.48 -9.16 -7.77
C LEU A 164 12.50 -10.09 -7.05
N SER A 165 11.95 -11.05 -7.76
CA SER A 165 10.96 -11.97 -7.22
C SER A 165 11.49 -13.39 -7.15
N LEU A 166 11.31 -14.01 -6.00
CA LEU A 166 11.55 -15.43 -5.78
C LEU A 166 10.25 -16.09 -5.37
N SER A 167 9.87 -17.15 -6.08
CA SER A 167 8.81 -18.05 -5.64
C SER A 167 9.35 -19.47 -5.68
N ASN A 168 9.43 -20.11 -4.52
CA ASN A 168 10.02 -21.43 -4.41
C ASN A 168 9.27 -22.25 -3.34
N ASN A 169 9.06 -23.51 -3.66
CA ASN A 169 8.46 -24.50 -2.75
C ASN A 169 9.47 -25.59 -2.34
N ASP A 170 10.77 -25.33 -2.45
CA ASP A 170 11.81 -26.19 -1.89
C ASP A 170 11.69 -26.23 -0.35
N PRO A 171 11.43 -27.40 0.25
CA PRO A 171 11.30 -27.51 1.70
C PRO A 171 12.54 -27.06 2.48
N THR A 172 13.73 -27.19 1.89
CA THR A 172 14.98 -26.76 2.52
C THR A 172 15.04 -25.24 2.61
N LEU A 173 14.71 -24.54 1.54
CA LEU A 173 14.64 -23.09 1.53
C LEU A 173 13.57 -22.58 2.48
N VAL A 174 12.37 -23.17 2.47
CA VAL A 174 11.28 -22.82 3.39
C VAL A 174 11.74 -22.98 4.84
N ALA A 175 12.39 -24.07 5.18
CA ALA A 175 12.91 -24.31 6.53
C ALA A 175 14.01 -23.31 6.93
N GLN A 176 14.88 -22.93 6.01
CA GLN A 176 15.94 -21.95 6.25
C GLN A 176 15.38 -20.53 6.49
N GLU A 177 14.42 -20.11 5.70
CA GLU A 177 13.81 -18.78 5.83
C GLU A 177 12.98 -18.66 7.11
N LEU A 178 12.39 -19.76 7.60
CA LEU A 178 11.63 -19.77 8.84
C LEU A 178 12.51 -19.97 10.09
N ALA A 179 13.77 -20.36 9.94
CA ALA A 179 14.65 -20.62 11.08
C ALA A 179 14.86 -19.34 11.94
N PRO A 180 14.94 -19.47 13.29
CA PRO A 180 14.88 -20.70 14.09
C PRO A 180 13.46 -21.22 14.37
N HIS A 181 12.44 -20.59 13.82
CA HIS A 181 11.05 -20.95 14.07
C HIS A 181 10.68 -22.24 13.32
N ARG A 182 9.86 -23.04 13.94
CA ARG A 182 9.28 -24.20 13.29
C ARG A 182 7.96 -23.81 12.65
N VAL A 183 7.62 -24.49 11.57
CA VAL A 183 6.29 -24.39 10.97
C VAL A 183 5.28 -25.00 11.95
N GLU A 184 4.32 -24.21 12.42
CA GLU A 184 3.33 -24.60 13.42
C GLU A 184 1.92 -24.14 13.01
N GLY A 185 0.90 -24.85 13.47
CA GLY A 185 -0.50 -24.50 13.22
C GLY A 185 -0.81 -24.34 11.74
N ASN A 186 -1.44 -23.24 11.37
CA ASN A 186 -1.83 -22.96 9.98
C ASN A 186 -0.62 -22.74 9.05
N MET A 187 0.58 -22.58 9.59
CA MET A 187 1.81 -22.46 8.80
C MET A 187 2.27 -23.82 8.25
N THR A 188 1.73 -24.93 8.73
CA THR A 188 2.06 -26.27 8.21
C THR A 188 1.72 -26.42 6.73
N ASP A 189 0.82 -25.59 6.22
CA ASP A 189 0.40 -25.58 4.83
C ASP A 189 1.25 -24.66 3.94
N ILE A 190 2.21 -23.92 4.53
CA ILE A 190 3.13 -23.10 3.77
C ILE A 190 4.10 -24.02 3.03
N GLN A 191 3.90 -24.10 1.73
CA GLN A 191 4.72 -24.91 0.83
C GLN A 191 5.50 -24.08 -0.17
N THR A 192 5.26 -22.77 -0.18
CA THR A 192 5.91 -21.85 -1.11
C THR A 192 6.28 -20.58 -0.37
N ILE A 193 7.53 -20.17 -0.53
CA ILE A 193 8.01 -18.84 -0.15
C ILE A 193 7.96 -17.96 -1.39
N THR A 194 7.33 -16.80 -1.26
CA THR A 194 7.40 -15.72 -2.25
C THR A 194 8.02 -14.51 -1.60
N VAL A 195 9.12 -14.05 -2.16
CA VAL A 195 9.81 -12.83 -1.75
C VAL A 195 9.83 -11.88 -2.92
N GLU A 196 9.46 -10.64 -2.68
CA GLU A 196 9.53 -9.55 -3.64
C GLU A 196 10.35 -8.41 -3.05
N ASP A 197 11.39 -8.00 -3.73
CA ASP A 197 12.25 -6.92 -3.32
C ASP A 197 12.44 -5.92 -4.47
N TYR A 198 12.25 -4.63 -4.17
CA TYR A 198 12.20 -3.57 -5.18
C TYR A 198 13.48 -2.76 -5.18
N HIS A 199 14.14 -2.70 -6.32
CA HIS A 199 15.41 -2.01 -6.50
C HIS A 199 15.38 -1.04 -7.66
N GLN A 200 16.16 0.04 -7.53
CA GLN A 200 16.42 0.92 -8.66
C GLN A 200 17.73 0.54 -9.32
N VAL A 201 17.70 0.38 -10.65
CA VAL A 201 18.88 0.07 -11.46
C VAL A 201 19.85 1.25 -11.45
N ALA A 202 21.09 0.98 -11.09
CA ALA A 202 22.15 1.99 -10.93
C ALA A 202 22.81 2.43 -12.25
#